data_9417e441b7590141f30643214fdd626d
#
_entry.id   9417e441b7590141f30643214fdd626d
#
_cell.length_a   1.000
_cell.length_b   1.000
_cell.length_c   1.000
_cell.angle_alpha   90.00
_cell.angle_beta   90.00
_cell.angle_gamma   90.00
#
_symmetry.space_group_name_H-M   'P 1'
#
loop_
_entity.id
_entity.type
_entity.pdbx_description
1 polymer ?
#
loop_
_entity_poly.entity_id
_entity_poly.type
_entity_poly.pdbx_seq_one_letter_code
_entity_poly.pdbx_strand_id
1 'polypeptide(L)'
;MIREVQGIILMLVGIVILRISWGTAYLDYVKESMRPWLLASGAILVILGVLALVDALRRGGVSEAEAQRSDEEIVFDGVEGDHDHAHGGPRAAWLLVLPILVVFVVAPPALGAWAAARDTTNSVAAQQALPPLPPGDPVPVFLSDYVTRAVWEQGVSLEGRTVELTGFAVSTDDGGWQLARMQIQCCAADAFASKVQPVGLPPDFADVPENTWLTVTGQWVPGDAAADGSPGATPSSSAIPLVQVGSIAVVPEPVNPYD
;
A
#
# COMPACT_ATOMS: atom_id res chain seq x y z
N MET A 1 9.17 26.84 -22.53
CA MET A 1 7.83 26.41 -22.06
C MET A 1 7.75 24.92 -21.71
N ILE A 2 8.11 23.95 -22.57
CA ILE A 2 7.96 22.50 -22.25
C ILE A 2 8.89 22.05 -21.10
N ARG A 3 10.15 22.47 -21.12
CA ARG A 3 11.15 22.11 -20.11
C ARG A 3 10.90 22.76 -18.74
N GLU A 4 10.39 23.97 -18.73
CA GLU A 4 9.99 24.69 -17.52
C GLU A 4 8.84 23.97 -16.81
N VAL A 5 7.81 23.55 -17.57
CA VAL A 5 6.67 22.78 -17.05
C VAL A 5 7.12 21.43 -16.50
N GLN A 6 8.02 20.73 -17.21
CA GLN A 6 8.60 19.46 -16.72
C GLN A 6 9.38 19.66 -15.42
N GLY A 7 10.21 20.70 -15.33
CA GLY A 7 10.95 21.03 -14.12
C GLY A 7 10.04 21.31 -12.93
N ILE A 8 8.98 22.07 -13.14
CA ILE A 8 7.98 22.38 -12.11
C ILE A 8 7.26 21.12 -11.66
N ILE A 9 6.83 20.25 -12.58
CA ILE A 9 6.15 18.99 -12.24
C ILE A 9 7.05 18.08 -11.42
N LEU A 10 8.31 17.89 -11.84
CA LEU A 10 9.29 17.07 -11.12
C LEU A 10 9.53 17.59 -9.71
N MET A 11 9.67 18.91 -9.56
CA MET A 11 9.87 19.54 -8.26
C MET A 11 8.65 19.38 -7.37
N LEU A 12 7.43 19.57 -7.89
CA LEU A 12 6.20 19.39 -7.14
C LEU A 12 6.02 17.95 -6.66
N VAL A 13 6.24 16.96 -7.56
CA VAL A 13 6.16 15.53 -7.20
C VAL A 13 7.19 15.20 -6.13
N GLY A 14 8.43 15.66 -6.28
CA GLY A 14 9.48 15.43 -5.29
C GLY A 14 9.15 16.04 -3.93
N ILE A 15 8.60 17.25 -3.89
CA ILE A 15 8.16 17.90 -2.64
C ILE A 15 7.03 17.11 -1.98
N VAL A 16 6.05 16.61 -2.74
CA VAL A 16 4.95 15.80 -2.23
C VAL A 16 5.47 14.51 -1.60
N ILE A 17 6.37 13.79 -2.29
CA ILE A 17 7.01 12.57 -1.77
C ILE A 17 7.74 12.87 -0.46
N LEU A 18 8.56 13.92 -0.42
CA LEU A 18 9.28 14.32 0.79
C LEU A 18 8.31 14.69 1.93
N ARG A 19 7.23 15.40 1.62
CA ARG A 19 6.22 15.81 2.61
C ARG A 19 5.50 14.63 3.23
N ILE A 20 5.10 13.64 2.43
CA ILE A 20 4.44 12.41 2.90
C ILE A 20 5.43 11.57 3.72
N SER A 21 6.69 11.47 3.28
CA SER A 21 7.74 10.67 3.94
C SER A 21 8.25 11.27 5.25
N TRP A 22 7.98 12.56 5.52
CA TRP A 22 8.43 13.23 6.76
C TRP A 22 7.64 12.81 8.00
N GLY A 23 6.36 12.48 7.82
CA GLY A 23 5.46 12.01 8.89
C GLY A 23 5.31 10.49 8.90
N THR A 24 4.12 10.03 9.31
CA THR A 24 3.69 8.63 9.31
C THR A 24 2.77 8.30 8.14
N ALA A 25 2.28 9.29 7.40
CA ALA A 25 1.32 9.10 6.31
C ALA A 25 1.83 8.21 5.17
N TYR A 26 3.15 8.06 5.00
CA TYR A 26 3.71 7.12 4.02
C TYR A 26 3.39 5.65 4.36
N LEU A 27 3.13 5.34 5.64
CA LEU A 27 2.80 3.98 6.09
C LEU A 27 1.47 3.48 5.50
N ASP A 28 0.58 4.37 5.07
CA ASP A 28 -0.66 3.99 4.40
C ASP A 28 -0.41 3.47 2.96
N TYR A 29 0.78 3.72 2.41
CA TYR A 29 1.11 3.42 1.01
C TYR A 29 2.29 2.48 0.83
N VAL A 30 3.28 2.52 1.74
CA VAL A 30 4.52 1.76 1.58
C VAL A 30 5.03 1.25 2.92
N LYS A 31 5.78 0.14 2.86
CA LYS A 31 6.40 -0.47 4.03
C LYS A 31 7.40 0.47 4.69
N GLU A 32 7.48 0.41 6.02
CA GLU A 32 8.39 1.26 6.82
C GLU A 32 9.84 1.22 6.30
N SER A 33 10.33 0.06 5.91
CA SER A 33 11.68 -0.12 5.36
C SER A 33 11.94 0.64 4.06
N MET A 34 10.89 1.09 3.35
CA MET A 34 11.00 1.85 2.11
C MET A 34 11.18 3.36 2.32
N ARG A 35 11.02 3.86 3.56
CA ARG A 35 11.16 5.28 3.88
C ARG A 35 12.47 5.93 3.36
N PRO A 36 13.68 5.33 3.56
CA PRO A 36 14.91 5.95 3.07
C PRO A 36 14.93 6.07 1.53
N TRP A 37 14.35 5.11 0.82
CA TRP A 37 14.27 5.15 -0.64
C TRP A 37 13.30 6.21 -1.14
N LEU A 38 12.18 6.43 -0.44
CA LEU A 38 11.25 7.53 -0.72
C LEU A 38 11.91 8.88 -0.52
N LEU A 39 12.64 9.07 0.57
CA LEU A 39 13.37 10.32 0.83
C LEU A 39 14.44 10.56 -0.24
N ALA A 40 15.21 9.54 -0.60
CA ALA A 40 16.22 9.64 -1.65
C ALA A 40 15.61 9.99 -3.01
N SER A 41 14.54 9.29 -3.42
CA SER A 41 13.87 9.57 -4.70
C SER A 41 13.23 10.95 -4.74
N GLY A 42 12.57 11.37 -3.66
CA GLY A 42 12.00 12.71 -3.54
C GLY A 42 13.06 13.81 -3.65
N ALA A 43 14.21 13.64 -2.97
CA ALA A 43 15.33 14.56 -3.05
C ALA A 43 15.92 14.64 -4.47
N ILE A 44 16.11 13.49 -5.13
CA ILE A 44 16.61 13.44 -6.52
C ILE A 44 15.64 14.17 -7.46
N LEU A 45 14.33 13.95 -7.32
CA LEU A 45 13.33 14.62 -8.17
C LEU A 45 13.34 16.15 -7.99
N VAL A 46 13.45 16.62 -6.75
CA VAL A 46 13.56 18.05 -6.46
C VAL A 46 14.84 18.64 -7.10
N ILE A 47 15.98 17.98 -6.93
CA ILE A 47 17.25 18.42 -7.50
C ILE A 47 17.15 18.48 -9.03
N LEU A 48 16.64 17.44 -9.67
CA LEU A 48 16.47 17.40 -11.13
C LEU A 48 15.48 18.48 -11.62
N GLY A 49 14.39 18.70 -10.88
CA GLY A 49 13.43 19.75 -11.17
C GLY A 49 14.05 21.14 -11.09
N VAL A 50 14.84 21.42 -10.05
CA VAL A 50 15.58 22.67 -9.89
C VAL A 50 16.61 22.87 -11.01
N LEU A 51 17.39 21.83 -11.33
CA LEU A 51 18.38 21.90 -12.41
C LEU A 51 17.71 22.17 -13.77
N ALA A 52 16.59 21.51 -14.05
CA ALA A 52 15.81 21.73 -15.28
C ALA A 52 15.27 23.16 -15.36
N LEU A 53 14.79 23.71 -14.24
CA LEU A 53 14.30 25.08 -14.18
C LEU A 53 15.43 26.12 -14.35
N VAL A 54 16.57 25.91 -13.69
CA VAL A 54 17.75 26.78 -13.83
C VAL A 54 18.28 26.75 -15.27
N ASP A 55 18.33 25.57 -15.90
CA ASP A 55 18.75 25.45 -17.29
C ASP A 55 17.80 26.19 -18.26
N ALA A 56 16.48 26.06 -18.01
CA ALA A 56 15.45 26.76 -18.78
C ALA A 56 15.58 28.30 -18.66
N LEU A 57 15.79 28.79 -17.42
CA LEU A 57 16.00 30.22 -17.18
C LEU A 57 17.27 30.78 -17.82
N ARG A 58 18.38 30.02 -17.79
CA ARG A 58 19.64 30.41 -18.40
C ARG A 58 19.54 30.48 -19.92
N ARG A 59 18.82 29.54 -20.55
CA ARG A 59 18.62 29.51 -22.00
C ARG A 59 17.62 30.57 -22.47
N GLY A 60 16.58 30.87 -21.69
CA GLY A 60 15.63 31.96 -21.99
C GLY A 60 16.30 33.31 -22.09
N GLY A 61 17.31 33.57 -21.25
CA GLY A 61 18.12 34.81 -21.32
C GLY A 61 19.06 34.91 -22.53
N VAL A 62 19.45 33.77 -23.15
CA VAL A 62 20.33 33.74 -24.33
C VAL A 62 19.52 33.88 -25.64
N SER A 63 18.31 33.35 -25.66
CA SER A 63 17.43 33.35 -26.84
C SER A 63 16.91 34.77 -27.20
N GLU A 64 16.70 35.63 -26.21
CA GLU A 64 16.29 37.03 -26.49
C GLU A 64 17.44 37.86 -27.10
N ALA A 65 18.70 37.53 -26.80
CA ALA A 65 19.87 38.21 -27.38
C ALA A 65 20.20 37.72 -28.80
N GLU A 66 19.82 36.51 -29.17
CA GLU A 66 20.03 35.93 -30.50
C GLU A 66 18.86 36.23 -31.46
N ALA A 67 17.64 36.31 -30.97
CA ALA A 67 16.45 36.65 -31.77
C ALA A 67 16.51 38.08 -32.35
N GLN A 68 17.27 38.99 -31.74
CA GLN A 68 17.48 40.34 -32.22
C GLN A 68 18.57 40.47 -33.30
N ARG A 69 19.35 39.37 -33.58
CA ARG A 69 20.40 39.36 -34.59
C ARG A 69 20.05 38.67 -35.91
N SER A 70 18.90 38.01 -35.99
CA SER A 70 18.50 37.21 -37.15
C SER A 70 17.43 37.86 -38.04
N ASP A 71 17.14 39.17 -37.85
CA ASP A 71 16.25 39.92 -38.75
C ASP A 71 16.96 40.52 -39.98
N GLU A 72 18.21 40.09 -40.24
CA GLU A 72 18.91 40.52 -41.46
C GLU A 72 19.40 39.30 -42.22
N GLU A 73 18.72 39.08 -43.36
CA GLU A 73 19.15 38.29 -44.52
C GLU A 73 19.18 36.75 -44.35
N ILE A 74 18.31 36.04 -45.04
CA ILE A 74 18.57 35.45 -46.38
C ILE A 74 17.30 34.78 -46.90
N VAL A 75 16.80 35.29 -48.03
CA VAL A 75 15.89 34.60 -48.93
C VAL A 75 16.64 33.48 -49.63
N PHE A 76 16.25 32.23 -49.45
CA PHE A 76 16.53 31.16 -50.43
C PHE A 76 15.33 30.25 -50.60
N ASP A 77 14.94 30.19 -51.84
CA ASP A 77 13.86 29.49 -52.47
C ASP A 77 14.02 27.95 -52.42
N GLY A 78 12.92 27.26 -52.18
CA GLY A 78 12.62 25.93 -52.71
C GLY A 78 13.36 24.73 -52.14
N VAL A 79 12.67 23.94 -51.30
CA VAL A 79 12.39 22.51 -51.55
C VAL A 79 11.26 22.07 -50.61
N GLU A 80 10.17 21.61 -51.19
CA GLU A 80 9.09 20.90 -50.52
C GLU A 80 9.61 19.61 -49.88
N GLY A 81 9.39 19.47 -48.60
CA GLY A 81 9.67 18.31 -47.78
C GLY A 81 8.83 18.39 -46.52
N ASP A 82 7.53 18.30 -46.76
CA ASP A 82 6.49 18.25 -45.73
C ASP A 82 6.63 16.97 -44.87
N HIS A 83 7.14 17.09 -43.67
CA HIS A 83 6.79 16.26 -42.52
C HIS A 83 6.96 17.11 -41.27
N ASP A 84 6.15 18.14 -41.17
CA ASP A 84 5.92 18.89 -39.97
C ASP A 84 5.09 18.02 -39.01
N HIS A 85 5.74 17.08 -38.32
CA HIS A 85 5.24 16.58 -37.08
C HIS A 85 5.29 17.71 -36.06
N ALA A 86 4.34 18.63 -36.17
CA ALA A 86 3.98 19.54 -35.10
C ALA A 86 3.61 18.66 -33.88
N HIS A 87 4.62 18.27 -33.13
CA HIS A 87 4.45 17.76 -31.78
C HIS A 87 3.86 18.91 -30.99
N GLY A 88 2.54 19.02 -31.07
CA GLY A 88 1.74 19.82 -30.17
C GLY A 88 2.14 19.38 -28.77
N GLY A 89 3.10 20.11 -28.21
CA GLY A 89 3.61 19.87 -26.88
C GLY A 89 2.45 19.91 -25.89
N PRO A 90 2.54 19.20 -24.90
CA PRO A 90 1.70 18.22 -24.24
C PRO A 90 0.57 18.85 -23.47
N ARG A 91 -0.51 19.20 -24.15
CA ARG A 91 -1.82 19.34 -23.46
C ARG A 91 -2.14 18.02 -22.71
N ALA A 92 -1.67 16.88 -23.21
CA ALA A 92 -1.76 15.59 -22.54
C ALA A 92 -0.95 15.50 -21.23
N ALA A 93 0.17 16.23 -21.08
CA ALA A 93 0.94 16.23 -19.84
C ALA A 93 0.17 16.88 -18.66
N TRP A 94 -0.73 17.82 -18.92
CA TRP A 94 -1.61 18.38 -17.89
C TRP A 94 -2.61 17.38 -17.36
N LEU A 95 -3.01 16.37 -18.15
CA LEU A 95 -3.87 15.29 -17.70
C LEU A 95 -3.17 14.41 -16.64
N LEU A 96 -1.84 14.34 -16.63
CA LEU A 96 -1.07 13.62 -15.60
C LEU A 96 -1.00 14.38 -14.27
N VAL A 97 -1.20 15.70 -14.28
CA VAL A 97 -1.24 16.51 -13.05
C VAL A 97 -2.54 16.27 -12.27
N LEU A 98 -3.64 15.99 -12.99
CA LEU A 98 -4.95 15.79 -12.36
C LEU A 98 -4.96 14.60 -11.37
N PRO A 99 -4.51 13.37 -11.69
CA PRO A 99 -4.48 12.29 -10.72
C PRO A 99 -3.53 12.59 -9.54
N ILE A 100 -2.40 13.26 -9.77
CA ILE A 100 -1.49 13.66 -8.70
C ILE A 100 -2.18 14.65 -7.75
N LEU A 101 -2.90 15.60 -8.29
CA LEU A 101 -3.65 16.60 -7.51
C LEU A 101 -4.80 15.94 -6.73
N VAL A 102 -5.50 14.98 -7.35
CA VAL A 102 -6.55 14.20 -6.67
C VAL A 102 -5.98 13.43 -5.49
N VAL A 103 -4.89 12.69 -5.67
CA VAL A 103 -4.24 11.95 -4.57
C VAL A 103 -3.77 12.90 -3.47
N PHE A 104 -3.26 14.08 -3.83
CA PHE A 104 -2.81 15.09 -2.86
C PHE A 104 -3.96 15.67 -2.03
N VAL A 105 -5.13 15.89 -2.66
CA VAL A 105 -6.30 16.49 -1.98
C VAL A 105 -7.09 15.46 -1.18
N VAL A 106 -7.25 14.24 -1.72
CA VAL A 106 -8.10 13.20 -1.12
C VAL A 106 -7.36 12.40 -0.06
N ALA A 107 -6.01 12.24 -0.19
CA ALA A 107 -5.18 11.42 0.70
C ALA A 107 -5.89 10.10 1.07
N PRO A 108 -6.03 9.14 0.13
CA PRO A 108 -6.80 7.94 0.37
C PRO A 108 -6.27 7.20 1.62
N PRO A 109 -7.17 6.67 2.46
CA PRO A 109 -6.79 5.94 3.66
C PRO A 109 -6.06 4.64 3.31
N ALA A 110 -5.47 4.00 4.30
CA ALA A 110 -4.91 2.65 4.19
C ALA A 110 -5.94 1.64 3.67
N LEU A 111 -5.46 0.55 3.09
CA LEU A 111 -6.33 -0.51 2.57
C LEU A 111 -7.07 -1.18 3.72
N GLY A 112 -8.40 -1.23 3.63
CA GLY A 112 -9.29 -1.77 4.65
C GLY A 112 -10.14 -2.93 4.15
N ALA A 113 -11.31 -3.13 4.79
CA ALA A 113 -12.23 -4.23 4.59
C ALA A 113 -12.64 -4.44 3.12
N TRP A 114 -12.84 -3.37 2.36
CA TRP A 114 -13.18 -3.46 0.95
C TRP A 114 -12.10 -4.17 0.10
N ALA A 115 -10.83 -3.91 0.38
CA ALA A 115 -9.72 -4.58 -0.29
C ALA A 115 -9.57 -6.02 0.20
N ALA A 116 -9.64 -6.23 1.51
CA ALA A 116 -9.54 -7.55 2.12
C ALA A 116 -10.68 -8.50 1.70
N ALA A 117 -11.91 -8.00 1.52
CA ALA A 117 -13.04 -8.80 1.06
C ALA A 117 -12.86 -9.34 -0.38
N ARG A 118 -12.12 -8.61 -1.22
CA ARG A 118 -11.85 -9.02 -2.62
C ARG A 118 -10.66 -9.94 -2.76
N ASP A 119 -9.83 -10.03 -1.77
CA ASP A 119 -8.73 -10.98 -1.75
C ASP A 119 -9.30 -12.36 -1.40
N THR A 120 -9.35 -13.25 -2.38
CA THR A 120 -9.83 -14.62 -2.23
C THR A 120 -8.75 -15.57 -1.73
N THR A 121 -7.50 -15.10 -1.68
CA THR A 121 -6.37 -15.86 -1.17
C THR A 121 -6.04 -15.38 0.23
N ASN A 122 -6.04 -16.29 1.21
CA ASN A 122 -5.35 -16.03 2.46
C ASN A 122 -3.87 -16.28 2.16
N SER A 123 -3.17 -15.24 1.69
CA SER A 123 -1.82 -15.42 1.15
C SER A 123 -0.86 -15.82 2.25
N VAL A 124 -0.72 -17.11 2.41
CA VAL A 124 0.27 -17.70 3.31
C VAL A 124 1.56 -17.78 2.55
N ALA A 125 2.51 -16.93 2.91
CA ALA A 125 3.86 -16.99 2.34
C ALA A 125 4.38 -18.41 2.50
N ALA A 126 4.62 -19.09 1.38
CA ALA A 126 5.07 -20.45 1.36
C ALA A 126 6.40 -20.59 2.12
N GLN A 127 6.43 -21.40 3.18
CA GLN A 127 7.62 -22.07 3.68
C GLN A 127 8.78 -21.23 4.24
N GLN A 128 8.55 -20.11 4.90
CA GLN A 128 9.59 -19.64 5.82
C GLN A 128 9.34 -20.23 7.20
N ALA A 129 10.32 -20.98 7.71
CA ALA A 129 10.32 -21.41 9.10
C ALA A 129 10.27 -20.17 9.99
N LEU A 130 9.13 -19.97 10.67
CA LEU A 130 8.99 -18.85 11.59
C LEU A 130 9.83 -19.08 12.84
N PRO A 131 10.40 -18.03 13.43
CA PRO A 131 11.10 -18.14 14.71
C PRO A 131 10.12 -18.66 15.79
N PRO A 132 10.62 -19.31 16.84
CA PRO A 132 9.76 -19.73 17.95
C PRO A 132 8.95 -18.55 18.50
N LEU A 133 7.71 -18.82 18.95
CA LEU A 133 6.89 -17.80 19.58
C LEU A 133 7.61 -17.25 20.84
N PRO A 134 7.60 -15.94 21.04
CA PRO A 134 8.20 -15.36 22.23
C PRO A 134 7.51 -15.86 23.51
N PRO A 135 8.19 -15.79 24.66
CA PRO A 135 7.57 -16.07 25.94
C PRO A 135 6.50 -15.01 26.24
N GLY A 136 5.45 -15.43 26.96
CA GLY A 136 4.35 -14.55 27.37
C GLY A 136 3.00 -15.27 27.26
N ASP A 137 1.97 -14.70 27.89
CA ASP A 137 0.60 -15.15 27.84
C ASP A 137 -0.33 -13.97 28.22
N PRO A 138 -1.06 -13.37 27.29
CA PRO A 138 -1.08 -13.65 25.85
C PRO A 138 0.21 -13.23 25.13
N VAL A 139 0.46 -13.87 23.99
CA VAL A 139 1.57 -13.51 23.10
C VAL A 139 1.03 -12.65 21.95
N PRO A 140 1.54 -11.42 21.76
CA PRO A 140 1.20 -10.64 20.56
C PRO A 140 1.82 -11.30 19.33
N VAL A 141 0.99 -11.57 18.32
CA VAL A 141 1.37 -12.24 17.07
C VAL A 141 0.77 -11.47 15.90
N PHE A 142 1.57 -11.24 14.86
CA PHE A 142 1.04 -10.71 13.62
C PHE A 142 0.00 -11.68 13.03
N LEU A 143 -1.03 -11.14 12.42
CA LEU A 143 -2.10 -11.97 11.85
C LEU A 143 -1.54 -12.91 10.75
N SER A 144 -0.59 -12.43 9.98
CA SER A 144 0.17 -13.17 8.98
C SER A 144 0.93 -14.37 9.55
N ASP A 145 1.64 -14.15 10.67
CA ASP A 145 2.40 -15.20 11.35
C ASP A 145 1.45 -16.25 11.95
N TYR A 146 0.32 -15.80 12.52
CA TYR A 146 -0.70 -16.70 13.02
C TYR A 146 -1.26 -17.61 11.92
N VAL A 147 -1.65 -17.03 10.78
CA VAL A 147 -2.14 -17.78 9.62
C VAL A 147 -1.11 -18.77 9.13
N THR A 148 0.15 -18.34 9.02
CA THR A 148 1.25 -19.23 8.60
C THR A 148 1.43 -20.41 9.55
N ARG A 149 1.43 -20.19 10.86
CA ARG A 149 1.55 -21.25 11.88
C ARG A 149 0.34 -22.17 11.90
N ALA A 150 -0.84 -21.60 11.81
CA ALA A 150 -2.09 -22.38 11.82
C ALA A 150 -2.19 -23.30 10.60
N VAL A 151 -1.82 -22.81 9.41
CA VAL A 151 -1.96 -23.54 8.14
C VAL A 151 -0.76 -24.45 7.87
N TRP A 152 0.46 -23.91 7.85
CA TRP A 152 1.63 -24.70 7.43
C TRP A 152 2.24 -25.53 8.55
N GLU A 153 2.24 -25.06 9.80
CA GLU A 153 2.69 -25.81 10.96
C GLU A 153 1.53 -26.64 11.59
N GLN A 154 0.32 -26.56 10.99
CA GLN A 154 -0.88 -27.24 11.51
C GLN A 154 -1.15 -26.89 12.99
N GLY A 155 -0.82 -25.65 13.38
CA GLY A 155 -1.01 -25.14 14.71
C GLY A 155 -0.06 -25.64 15.79
N VAL A 156 0.93 -26.48 15.45
CA VAL A 156 1.83 -27.10 16.45
C VAL A 156 2.48 -26.08 17.37
N SER A 157 2.95 -24.96 16.86
CA SER A 157 3.56 -23.89 17.67
C SER A 157 2.52 -23.04 18.44
N LEU A 158 1.24 -23.15 18.11
CA LEU A 158 0.13 -22.42 18.74
C LEU A 158 -0.60 -23.21 19.81
N GLU A 159 -0.36 -24.55 19.89
CA GLU A 159 -1.05 -25.41 20.84
C GLU A 159 -0.88 -24.93 22.27
N GLY A 160 -2.00 -24.77 22.99
CA GLY A 160 -2.01 -24.35 24.39
C GLY A 160 -1.52 -22.92 24.66
N ARG A 161 -1.24 -22.14 23.61
CA ARG A 161 -0.80 -20.75 23.75
C ARG A 161 -1.98 -19.81 23.57
N THR A 162 -2.06 -18.81 24.43
CA THR A 162 -2.98 -17.68 24.23
C THR A 162 -2.27 -16.64 23.38
N VAL A 163 -2.88 -16.27 22.26
CA VAL A 163 -2.35 -15.26 21.32
C VAL A 163 -3.19 -14.00 21.37
N GLU A 164 -2.56 -12.88 21.05
CA GLU A 164 -3.19 -11.60 20.86
C GLU A 164 -3.04 -11.17 19.41
N LEU A 165 -4.16 -11.01 18.70
CA LEU A 165 -4.23 -10.69 17.28
C LEU A 165 -4.90 -9.35 17.11
N THR A 166 -4.29 -8.44 16.36
CA THR A 166 -4.86 -7.12 16.05
C THR A 166 -5.14 -7.00 14.56
N GLY A 167 -6.36 -6.62 14.21
CA GLY A 167 -6.82 -6.44 12.84
C GLY A 167 -8.12 -5.65 12.77
N PHE A 168 -8.72 -5.59 11.61
CA PHE A 168 -10.03 -4.96 11.40
C PHE A 168 -11.08 -6.00 10.96
N ALA A 169 -12.35 -5.70 11.25
CA ALA A 169 -13.47 -6.54 10.86
C ALA A 169 -13.76 -6.44 9.36
N VAL A 170 -13.98 -7.58 8.71
CA VAL A 170 -14.44 -7.74 7.33
C VAL A 170 -15.70 -8.57 7.34
N SER A 171 -16.79 -8.06 6.77
CA SER A 171 -18.06 -8.78 6.68
C SER A 171 -17.93 -10.01 5.76
N THR A 172 -18.63 -11.07 6.11
CA THR A 172 -18.74 -12.32 5.33
C THR A 172 -20.14 -12.46 4.74
N ASP A 173 -20.28 -13.21 3.65
CA ASP A 173 -21.54 -13.38 2.93
C ASP A 173 -22.63 -14.08 3.76
N ASP A 174 -22.25 -14.83 4.78
CA ASP A 174 -23.14 -15.51 5.73
C ASP A 174 -23.64 -14.60 6.87
N GLY A 175 -23.29 -13.32 6.86
CA GLY A 175 -23.68 -12.32 7.85
C GLY A 175 -22.83 -12.30 9.10
N GLY A 176 -21.69 -13.01 9.11
CA GLY A 176 -20.66 -12.92 10.13
C GLY A 176 -19.55 -11.91 9.79
N TRP A 177 -18.44 -12.04 10.49
CA TRP A 177 -17.24 -11.25 10.20
C TRP A 177 -15.96 -12.06 10.45
N GLN A 178 -14.90 -11.65 9.78
CA GLN A 178 -13.55 -12.16 9.95
C GLN A 178 -12.62 -11.05 10.43
N LEU A 179 -11.64 -11.41 11.24
CA LEU A 179 -10.54 -10.51 11.57
C LEU A 179 -9.54 -10.56 10.44
N ALA A 180 -9.24 -9.40 9.86
CA ALA A 180 -8.30 -9.28 8.76
C ALA A 180 -7.24 -8.23 9.04
N ARG A 181 -6.07 -8.41 8.43
CA ARG A 181 -5.03 -7.39 8.35
C ARG A 181 -4.35 -7.48 6.99
N MET A 182 -4.09 -6.32 6.41
CA MET A 182 -3.38 -6.27 5.14
C MET A 182 -1.87 -6.41 5.36
N GLN A 183 -1.21 -7.08 4.44
CA GLN A 183 0.24 -7.17 4.37
C GLN A 183 0.71 -6.48 3.10
N ILE A 184 1.86 -5.83 3.17
CA ILE A 184 2.55 -5.25 2.01
C ILE A 184 4.01 -5.71 1.98
N GLN A 185 4.52 -6.01 0.79
CA GLN A 185 5.93 -6.34 0.62
C GLN A 185 6.76 -5.08 0.36
N CYS A 186 6.30 -4.20 -0.51
CA CYS A 186 6.90 -2.91 -0.76
C CYS A 186 5.91 -1.74 -0.71
N CYS A 187 4.71 -1.89 -1.25
CA CYS A 187 3.71 -0.82 -1.34
C CYS A 187 2.27 -1.37 -1.41
N ALA A 188 1.28 -0.49 -1.26
CA ALA A 188 -0.13 -0.87 -1.28
C ALA A 188 -0.59 -1.58 -2.56
N ALA A 189 0.17 -1.49 -3.67
CA ALA A 189 -0.17 -2.18 -4.92
C ALA A 189 0.11 -3.69 -4.87
N ASP A 190 0.96 -4.15 -3.95
CA ASP A 190 1.26 -5.57 -3.73
C ASP A 190 0.57 -6.13 -2.48
N ALA A 191 -0.43 -5.42 -1.98
CA ALA A 191 -1.11 -5.78 -0.75
C ALA A 191 -1.96 -7.04 -0.90
N PHE A 192 -1.95 -7.85 0.13
CA PHE A 192 -2.81 -9.03 0.30
C PHE A 192 -3.31 -9.13 1.74
N ALA A 193 -4.44 -9.83 1.94
CA ALA A 193 -5.06 -9.95 3.24
C ALA A 193 -4.65 -11.24 3.94
N SER A 194 -4.36 -11.17 5.24
CA SER A 194 -4.41 -12.30 6.17
C SER A 194 -5.73 -12.25 6.90
N LYS A 195 -6.44 -13.38 6.95
CA LYS A 195 -7.77 -13.50 7.54
C LYS A 195 -7.82 -14.65 8.56
N VAL A 196 -8.54 -14.41 9.62
CA VAL A 196 -8.79 -15.39 10.69
C VAL A 196 -10.27 -15.35 11.05
N GLN A 197 -10.87 -16.52 11.28
CA GLN A 197 -12.26 -16.63 11.71
C GLN A 197 -12.33 -16.73 13.23
N PRO A 198 -12.83 -15.71 13.93
CA PRO A 198 -13.12 -15.81 15.35
C PRO A 198 -14.32 -16.74 15.59
N VAL A 199 -14.21 -17.61 16.58
CA VAL A 199 -15.28 -18.50 17.01
C VAL A 199 -15.55 -18.34 18.52
N GLY A 200 -16.78 -18.61 18.96
CA GLY A 200 -17.16 -18.39 20.34
C GLY A 200 -17.31 -16.92 20.71
N LEU A 201 -17.82 -16.12 19.78
CA LEU A 201 -17.96 -14.66 19.93
C LEU A 201 -18.90 -14.32 21.11
N PRO A 202 -18.53 -13.34 21.95
CA PRO A 202 -19.48 -12.74 22.91
C PRO A 202 -20.65 -12.09 22.15
N PRO A 203 -21.87 -12.05 22.72
CA PRO A 203 -23.04 -11.48 22.05
C PRO A 203 -22.86 -10.04 21.55
N ASP A 204 -22.11 -9.23 22.27
CA ASP A 204 -21.85 -7.84 21.93
C ASP A 204 -20.97 -7.68 20.67
N PHE A 205 -20.31 -8.76 20.24
CA PHE A 205 -19.44 -8.81 19.07
C PHE A 205 -19.97 -9.74 17.97
N ALA A 206 -21.26 -10.11 18.04
CA ALA A 206 -21.88 -10.92 16.99
C ALA A 206 -21.97 -10.18 15.65
N ASP A 207 -22.18 -8.87 15.70
CA ASP A 207 -22.23 -7.97 14.54
C ASP A 207 -21.28 -6.79 14.78
N VAL A 208 -20.20 -6.73 13.99
CA VAL A 208 -19.17 -5.69 14.10
C VAL A 208 -19.10 -4.93 12.77
N PRO A 209 -19.21 -3.60 12.79
CA PRO A 209 -19.09 -2.80 11.57
C PRO A 209 -17.74 -3.01 10.86
N GLU A 210 -17.77 -3.03 9.53
CA GLU A 210 -16.55 -3.10 8.71
C GLU A 210 -15.54 -2.01 9.08
N ASN A 211 -14.25 -2.34 8.94
CA ASN A 211 -13.13 -1.48 9.31
C ASN A 211 -13.03 -1.11 10.80
N THR A 212 -13.84 -1.76 11.67
CA THR A 212 -13.63 -1.63 13.12
C THR A 212 -12.36 -2.36 13.51
N TRP A 213 -11.39 -1.64 14.06
CA TRP A 213 -10.15 -2.23 14.58
C TRP A 213 -10.38 -2.92 15.90
N LEU A 214 -9.93 -4.16 16.00
CA LEU A 214 -10.13 -5.05 17.12
C LEU A 214 -8.82 -5.72 17.52
N THR A 215 -8.66 -5.92 18.83
CA THR A 215 -7.68 -6.87 19.36
C THR A 215 -8.47 -8.08 19.91
N VAL A 216 -8.17 -9.25 19.38
CA VAL A 216 -8.75 -10.53 19.76
C VAL A 216 -7.70 -11.33 20.51
N THR A 217 -8.00 -11.67 21.76
CA THR A 217 -7.18 -12.60 22.55
C THR A 217 -7.86 -13.96 22.54
N GLY A 218 -7.13 -15.00 22.18
CA GLY A 218 -7.72 -16.33 22.05
C GLY A 218 -6.71 -17.44 21.87
N GLN A 219 -7.21 -18.63 21.64
CA GLN A 219 -6.40 -19.82 21.40
C GLN A 219 -6.70 -20.40 20.02
N TRP A 220 -5.69 -20.94 19.38
CA TRP A 220 -5.88 -21.66 18.14
C TRP A 220 -6.74 -22.91 18.36
N VAL A 221 -7.64 -23.17 17.42
CA VAL A 221 -8.40 -24.42 17.36
C VAL A 221 -8.26 -25.03 15.97
N PRO A 222 -8.19 -26.36 15.85
CA PRO A 222 -8.14 -27.02 14.54
C PRO A 222 -9.41 -26.71 13.74
N GLY A 223 -9.24 -26.43 12.45
CA GLY A 223 -10.33 -26.18 11.51
C GLY A 223 -9.98 -25.10 10.51
N ASP A 224 -10.85 -24.98 9.52
CA ASP A 224 -10.75 -24.01 8.44
C ASP A 224 -12.15 -23.52 8.08
N ALA A 225 -12.39 -22.20 8.16
CA ALA A 225 -13.69 -21.61 7.83
C ALA A 225 -14.00 -21.65 6.32
N ALA A 226 -12.96 -21.77 5.47
CA ALA A 226 -13.12 -21.87 4.02
C ALA A 226 -13.30 -23.32 3.53
N ALA A 227 -13.03 -24.32 4.40
CA ALA A 227 -13.15 -25.74 4.02
C ALA A 227 -14.56 -26.26 4.29
N ASP A 228 -14.97 -27.20 3.47
CA ASP A 228 -16.21 -27.97 3.62
C ASP A 228 -16.23 -28.95 4.80
N GLY A 229 -15.29 -28.79 5.74
CA GLY A 229 -15.21 -29.59 6.97
C GLY A 229 -14.58 -30.98 6.77
N SER A 230 -13.94 -31.26 5.65
CA SER A 230 -13.27 -32.54 5.41
C SER A 230 -12.01 -32.70 6.25
N PRO A 231 -11.93 -33.70 7.16
CA PRO A 231 -10.71 -33.96 7.91
C PRO A 231 -9.59 -34.44 6.98
N GLY A 232 -8.43 -33.76 7.02
CA GLY A 232 -7.24 -34.14 6.26
C GLY A 232 -7.05 -33.42 4.94
N ALA A 233 -7.76 -32.31 4.70
CA ALA A 233 -7.48 -31.42 3.58
C ALA A 233 -6.04 -30.92 3.63
N THR A 234 -5.34 -30.97 2.49
CA THR A 234 -4.00 -30.38 2.36
C THR A 234 -4.09 -28.88 2.64
N PRO A 235 -3.09 -28.29 3.32
CA PRO A 235 -3.03 -26.86 3.55
C PRO A 235 -3.26 -26.10 2.24
N SER A 236 -4.29 -25.26 2.22
CA SER A 236 -4.67 -24.44 1.07
C SER A 236 -4.21 -23.01 1.28
N SER A 237 -3.75 -22.35 0.24
CA SER A 237 -3.45 -20.91 0.28
C SER A 237 -4.70 -20.06 0.54
N SER A 238 -5.89 -20.66 0.50
CA SER A 238 -7.16 -20.01 0.84
C SER A 238 -7.70 -20.40 2.22
N ALA A 239 -6.97 -21.21 2.99
CA ALA A 239 -7.39 -21.64 4.33
C ALA A 239 -7.55 -20.44 5.26
N ILE A 240 -8.67 -20.39 5.98
CA ILE A 240 -8.97 -19.34 6.98
C ILE A 240 -8.98 -20.01 8.36
N PRO A 241 -7.88 -19.92 9.13
CA PRO A 241 -7.77 -20.59 10.41
C PRO A 241 -8.73 -20.00 11.45
N LEU A 242 -9.07 -20.82 12.42
CA LEU A 242 -9.98 -20.47 13.49
C LEU A 242 -9.21 -20.00 14.73
N VAL A 243 -9.80 -19.04 15.46
CA VAL A 243 -9.35 -18.64 16.80
C VAL A 243 -10.52 -18.70 17.77
N GLN A 244 -10.40 -19.51 18.83
CA GLN A 244 -11.35 -19.51 19.93
C GLN A 244 -11.17 -18.26 20.75
N VAL A 245 -12.19 -17.42 20.78
CA VAL A 245 -12.14 -16.13 21.44
C VAL A 245 -12.17 -16.28 22.94
N GLY A 246 -11.22 -15.67 23.64
CA GLY A 246 -11.23 -15.45 25.07
C GLY A 246 -11.73 -14.07 25.45
N SER A 247 -11.21 -13.03 24.73
CA SER A 247 -11.67 -11.64 24.86
C SER A 247 -11.50 -10.86 23.57
N ILE A 248 -12.32 -9.81 23.41
CA ILE A 248 -12.24 -8.86 22.30
C ILE A 248 -12.26 -7.44 22.85
N ALA A 249 -11.46 -6.57 22.29
CA ALA A 249 -11.47 -5.14 22.58
C ALA A 249 -11.45 -4.33 21.29
N VAL A 250 -12.27 -3.27 21.22
CA VAL A 250 -12.18 -2.27 20.16
C VAL A 250 -10.96 -1.39 20.43
N VAL A 251 -10.12 -1.22 19.43
CA VAL A 251 -8.90 -0.41 19.53
C VAL A 251 -8.86 0.65 18.41
N PRO A 252 -8.12 1.73 18.58
CA PRO A 252 -7.87 2.65 17.48
C PRO A 252 -7.04 1.97 16.38
N GLU A 253 -7.16 2.47 15.16
CA GLU A 253 -6.28 2.06 14.06
C GLU A 253 -4.81 2.25 14.45
N PRO A 254 -3.96 1.23 14.29
CA PRO A 254 -2.53 1.34 14.55
C PRO A 254 -1.87 2.35 13.61
N VAL A 255 -0.80 3.00 14.09
CA VAL A 255 0.00 3.92 13.25
C VAL A 255 0.56 3.22 12.00
N ASN A 256 0.91 1.94 12.14
CA ASN A 256 1.22 1.08 11.00
C ASN A 256 0.03 0.13 10.77
N PRO A 257 -0.81 0.37 9.75
CA PRO A 257 -2.00 -0.43 9.49
C PRO A 257 -1.69 -1.79 8.87
N TYR A 258 -0.47 -2.00 8.40
CA TYR A 258 -0.02 -3.24 7.75
C TYR A 258 0.81 -4.13 8.67
N ASP A 259 0.84 -5.45 8.36
CA ASP A 259 1.77 -6.43 8.95
C ASP A 259 3.11 -6.43 8.22
#